data_dc9d28443d6807beab6a0a19b6e4e11d
#
_entry.id   dc9d28443d6807beab6a0a19b6e4e11d
#
_cell.length_a   1.000
_cell.length_b   1.000
_cell.length_c   1.000
_cell.angle_alpha   90.00
_cell.angle_beta   90.00
_cell.angle_gamma   90.00
#
_symmetry.space_group_name_H-M   'P 1'
#
loop_
_entity.id
_entity.type
_entity.pdbx_description
1 polymer ?
#
loop_
_entity_poly.entity_id
_entity_poly.type
_entity_poly.pdbx_seq_one_letter_code
_entity_poly.pdbx_strand_id
1 'polypeptide(L)'
;EVDMQAFRVKRGDNTIHLGPTEFRLLEHFIKNPGRVFSREQLLDAVWGRDVYVEARTVDVHIGRLRKALGAPKKPDPIRTVRSAGYAFEPKAA
;
A
#
# COMPACT_ATOMS: atom_id res chain seq x y z
N GLU A 1 -13.29 1.29 -4.10
CA GLU A 1 -14.15 1.19 -2.90
C GLU A 1 -13.43 0.37 -1.82
N VAL A 2 -13.43 0.88 -0.60
CA VAL A 2 -12.71 0.28 0.52
C VAL A 2 -13.68 -0.04 1.64
N ASP A 3 -13.69 -1.30 2.08
CA ASP A 3 -14.48 -1.74 3.22
C ASP A 3 -13.56 -1.90 4.43
N MET A 4 -13.63 -0.94 5.34
CA MET A 4 -12.77 -0.88 6.52
C MET A 4 -12.96 -2.05 7.47
N GLN A 5 -14.18 -2.57 7.56
CA GLN A 5 -14.49 -3.64 8.52
C GLN A 5 -14.06 -5.02 8.04
N ALA A 6 -14.12 -5.24 6.74
CA ALA A 6 -13.83 -6.55 6.16
C ALA A 6 -12.46 -6.63 5.50
N PHE A 7 -11.67 -5.58 5.57
CA PHE A 7 -10.36 -5.49 4.90
C PHE A 7 -10.45 -5.83 3.42
N ARG A 8 -11.52 -5.35 2.78
CA ARG A 8 -11.76 -5.59 1.37
C ARG A 8 -11.62 -4.30 0.57
N VAL A 9 -11.05 -4.44 -0.60
CA VAL A 9 -10.90 -3.34 -1.55
C VAL A 9 -11.50 -3.79 -2.88
N LYS A 10 -12.32 -2.93 -3.45
CA LYS A 10 -12.88 -3.21 -4.76
C LYS A 10 -12.08 -2.46 -5.82
N ARG A 11 -11.60 -3.19 -6.81
CA ARG A 11 -10.88 -2.62 -7.94
C ARG A 11 -11.57 -3.05 -9.22
N GLY A 12 -12.30 -2.13 -9.85
CA GLY A 12 -13.19 -2.48 -10.95
C GLY A 12 -14.25 -3.45 -10.46
N ASP A 13 -14.37 -4.61 -11.10
CA ASP A 13 -15.32 -5.66 -10.72
C ASP A 13 -14.73 -6.69 -9.78
N ASN A 14 -13.46 -6.52 -9.41
CA ASN A 14 -12.76 -7.48 -8.55
C ASN A 14 -12.74 -7.04 -7.10
N THR A 15 -13.08 -7.95 -6.20
CA THR A 15 -12.94 -7.73 -4.77
C THR A 15 -11.61 -8.32 -4.33
N ILE A 16 -10.80 -7.51 -3.66
CA ILE A 16 -9.47 -7.88 -3.21
C ILE A 16 -9.48 -7.96 -1.69
N HIS A 17 -9.08 -9.11 -1.16
CA HIS A 17 -8.95 -9.31 0.28
C HIS A 17 -7.50 -9.09 0.68
N LEU A 18 -7.29 -8.24 1.69
CA LEU A 18 -5.96 -7.88 2.17
C LEU A 18 -5.78 -8.31 3.62
N GLY A 19 -4.56 -8.62 3.99
CA GLY A 19 -4.21 -8.74 5.40
C GLY A 19 -4.31 -7.39 6.08
N PRO A 20 -4.40 -7.36 7.42
CA PRO A 20 -4.56 -6.09 8.16
C PRO A 20 -3.45 -5.07 7.87
N THR A 21 -2.21 -5.52 7.76
CA THR A 21 -1.08 -4.63 7.51
C THR A 21 -1.13 -4.05 6.10
N GLU A 22 -1.37 -4.90 5.11
CA GLU A 22 -1.48 -4.47 3.71
C GLU A 22 -2.65 -3.51 3.55
N PHE A 23 -3.75 -3.77 4.24
CA PHE A 23 -4.92 -2.88 4.21
C PHE A 23 -4.59 -1.50 4.77
N ARG A 24 -3.88 -1.43 5.89
CA ARG A 24 -3.47 -0.17 6.49
C ARG A 24 -2.53 0.62 5.60
N LEU A 25 -1.60 -0.08 4.93
CA LEU A 25 -0.72 0.54 3.95
C LEU A 25 -1.53 1.18 2.82
N LEU A 26 -2.44 0.42 2.24
CA LEU A 26 -3.26 0.91 1.14
C LEU A 26 -4.12 2.09 1.57
N GLU A 27 -4.74 2.00 2.74
CA GLU A 27 -5.55 3.08 3.29
C GLU A 27 -4.74 4.37 3.42
N HIS A 28 -3.52 4.25 3.93
CA HIS A 28 -2.64 5.41 4.09
C HIS A 28 -2.30 6.03 2.75
N PHE A 29 -2.00 5.21 1.74
CA PHE A 29 -1.74 5.69 0.39
C PHE A 29 -2.95 6.37 -0.24
N ILE A 30 -4.12 5.77 -0.10
CA ILE A 30 -5.35 6.30 -0.69
C ILE A 30 -5.71 7.66 -0.10
N LYS A 31 -5.45 7.85 1.18
CA LYS A 31 -5.70 9.14 1.83
C LYS A 31 -4.71 10.22 1.42
N ASN A 32 -3.60 9.83 0.81
CA ASN A 32 -2.53 10.75 0.43
C ASN A 32 -2.02 10.44 -0.98
N PRO A 33 -2.89 10.49 -1.99
CA PRO A 33 -2.48 10.11 -3.35
C PRO A 33 -1.41 11.04 -3.89
N GLY A 34 -0.47 10.46 -4.61
CA GLY A 34 0.64 11.20 -5.22
C GLY A 34 1.77 11.57 -4.27
N ARG A 35 1.58 11.43 -2.98
CA ARG A 35 2.60 11.77 -1.99
C ARG A 35 3.60 10.63 -1.83
N VAL A 36 4.88 10.95 -1.84
CA VAL A 36 5.95 9.98 -1.62
C VAL A 36 6.19 9.81 -0.13
N PHE A 37 6.18 8.57 0.34
CA PHE A 37 6.48 8.23 1.73
C PHE A 37 7.75 7.42 1.79
N SER A 38 8.66 7.79 2.69
CA SER A 38 9.82 6.96 2.97
C SER A 38 9.40 5.70 3.72
N ARG A 39 10.29 4.71 3.76
CA ARG A 39 10.04 3.48 4.52
C ARG A 39 9.77 3.79 5.99
N GLU A 40 10.52 4.70 6.58
CA GLU A 40 10.38 5.10 7.97
C GLU A 40 9.02 5.78 8.22
N GLN A 41 8.58 6.61 7.29
CA GLN A 41 7.26 7.24 7.40
C GLN A 41 6.14 6.20 7.35
N LEU A 42 6.28 5.19 6.49
CA LEU A 42 5.31 4.10 6.41
C LEU A 42 5.33 3.23 7.65
N LEU A 43 6.51 2.98 8.22
CA LEU A 43 6.61 2.26 9.49
C LEU A 43 5.85 3.00 10.59
N ASP A 44 6.07 4.29 10.73
CA ASP A 44 5.39 5.09 11.75
C ASP A 44 3.88 5.10 11.55
N ALA A 45 3.44 5.24 10.32
CA ALA A 45 2.02 5.36 10.01
C ALA A 45 1.25 4.05 10.20
N VAL A 46 1.87 2.92 9.88
CA VAL A 46 1.19 1.62 9.84
C VAL A 46 1.53 0.77 11.08
N TRP A 47 2.78 0.75 11.48
CA TRP A 47 3.23 -0.06 12.63
C TRP A 47 3.29 0.71 13.94
N GLY A 48 3.47 2.02 13.87
CA GLY A 48 3.62 2.87 15.05
C GLY A 48 5.07 2.99 15.51
N ARG A 49 5.32 4.00 16.34
CA ARG A 49 6.69 4.33 16.75
C ARG A 49 7.29 3.36 17.76
N ASP A 50 6.45 2.65 18.49
CA ASP A 50 6.90 1.76 19.57
C ASP A 50 7.23 0.36 19.09
N VAL A 51 7.14 0.12 17.78
CA VAL A 51 7.40 -1.19 17.20
C VAL A 51 8.77 -1.19 16.53
N TYR A 52 9.65 -2.08 16.99
CA TYR A 52 10.98 -2.24 16.42
C TYR A 52 10.93 -3.17 15.22
N VAL A 53 10.68 -2.62 14.06
CA VAL A 53 10.59 -3.35 12.79
C VAL A 53 11.57 -2.72 11.82
N GLU A 54 12.33 -3.56 11.13
CA GLU A 54 13.28 -3.06 10.13
C GLU A 54 12.56 -2.45 8.93
N ALA A 55 13.15 -1.43 8.35
CA ALA A 55 12.57 -0.74 7.19
C ALA A 55 12.29 -1.68 6.01
N ARG A 56 13.11 -2.71 5.82
CA ARG A 56 12.89 -3.69 4.75
C ARG A 56 11.59 -4.48 4.90
N THR A 57 11.02 -4.51 6.12
CA THR A 57 9.71 -5.14 6.34
C THR A 57 8.63 -4.41 5.54
N VAL A 58 8.76 -3.10 5.38
CA VAL A 58 7.86 -2.32 4.53
C VAL A 58 7.89 -2.87 3.11
N ASP A 59 9.08 -3.15 2.58
CA ASP A 59 9.22 -3.65 1.22
C ASP A 59 8.50 -4.99 1.03
N VAL A 60 8.57 -5.87 2.01
CA VAL A 60 7.87 -7.16 1.97
C VAL A 60 6.36 -6.96 1.87
N HIS A 61 5.82 -6.07 2.70
CA HIS A 61 4.38 -5.82 2.70
C HIS A 61 3.93 -5.03 1.48
N ILE A 62 4.77 -4.14 0.96
CA ILE A 62 4.49 -3.48 -0.32
C ILE A 62 4.42 -4.52 -1.44
N GLY A 63 5.34 -5.48 -1.46
CA GLY A 63 5.32 -6.58 -2.43
C GLY A 63 4.03 -7.39 -2.36
N ARG A 64 3.59 -7.73 -1.17
CA ARG A 64 2.33 -8.46 -0.96
C ARG A 64 1.13 -7.64 -1.41
N LEU A 65 1.13 -6.35 -1.11
CA LEU A 65 0.07 -5.43 -1.53
C LEU A 65 0.01 -5.33 -3.05
N ARG A 66 1.16 -5.15 -3.70
CA ARG A 66 1.24 -5.12 -5.16
C ARG A 66 0.70 -6.38 -5.79
N LYS A 67 1.07 -7.52 -5.24
CA LYS A 67 0.60 -8.80 -5.74
C LYS A 67 -0.92 -8.92 -5.60
N ALA A 68 -1.46 -8.49 -4.48
CA ALA A 68 -2.91 -8.55 -4.25
C ALA A 68 -3.67 -7.59 -5.16
N LEU A 69 -3.12 -6.39 -5.43
CA LEU A 69 -3.75 -5.40 -6.29
C LEU A 69 -3.54 -5.70 -7.77
N GLY A 70 -2.57 -6.54 -8.09
CA GLY A 70 -2.20 -6.81 -9.48
C GLY A 70 -3.32 -7.38 -10.31
N ALA A 71 -3.50 -6.83 -11.50
CA ALA A 71 -4.37 -7.38 -12.51
C ALA A 71 -3.57 -7.44 -13.82
N PRO A 72 -3.73 -8.50 -14.63
CA PRO A 72 -2.86 -8.69 -15.79
C PRO A 72 -2.81 -7.54 -16.77
N LYS A 73 -3.89 -6.78 -16.87
CA LYS A 73 -4.00 -5.68 -17.85
C LYS A 73 -4.03 -4.30 -17.21
N LYS A 74 -3.78 -4.20 -15.90
CA LYS A 74 -3.83 -2.92 -15.21
C LYS A 74 -2.46 -2.60 -14.61
N PRO A 75 -1.97 -1.35 -14.79
CA PRO A 75 -0.71 -0.95 -14.20
C PRO A 75 -0.75 -0.97 -12.68
N ASP A 76 0.41 -1.14 -12.08
CA ASP A 76 0.58 -1.10 -10.64
C ASP A 76 0.36 0.34 -10.15
N PRO A 77 -0.59 0.57 -9.23
CA PRO A 77 -0.83 1.91 -8.71
C PRO A 77 0.22 2.36 -7.69
N ILE A 78 1.05 1.44 -7.19
CA ILE A 78 2.10 1.79 -6.24
C ILE A 78 3.40 1.95 -7.00
N ARG A 79 3.94 3.17 -7.00
CA ARG A 79 5.19 3.49 -7.65
C ARG A 79 6.33 3.45 -6.66
N THR A 80 7.44 2.79 -7.03
CA THR A 80 8.68 2.86 -6.28
C THR A 80 9.42 4.13 -6.71
N VAL A 81 9.70 5.00 -5.75
CA VAL A 81 10.51 6.19 -5.99
C VAL A 81 11.91 5.88 -5.46
N ARG A 82 12.84 5.71 -6.38
CA ARG A 82 14.19 5.26 -6.05
C ARG A 82 14.84 6.17 -5.01
N SER A 83 15.38 5.57 -3.97
CA SER A 83 16.03 6.26 -2.85
C SER A 83 15.12 7.15 -2.00
N ALA A 84 13.83 7.24 -2.31
CA ALA A 84 12.89 8.06 -1.56
C ALA A 84 11.79 7.28 -0.88
N GLY A 85 11.28 6.20 -1.52
CA GLY A 85 10.23 5.36 -0.93
C GLY A 85 9.16 4.97 -1.93
N TYR A 86 7.90 5.13 -1.55
CA TYR A 86 6.77 4.68 -2.35
C TYR A 86 5.69 5.76 -2.44
N ALA A 87 4.94 5.74 -3.53
CA ALA A 87 3.81 6.65 -3.73
C ALA A 87 2.66 5.90 -4.38
N PHE A 88 1.44 6.36 -4.12
CA PHE A 88 0.25 5.79 -4.72
C PHE A 88 -0.24 6.71 -5.83
N GLU A 89 -0.27 6.20 -7.06
CA GLU A 89 -0.67 6.96 -8.24
C GLU A 89 -1.74 6.19 -9.02
N PRO A 90 -3.00 6.26 -8.58
CA PRO A 90 -4.06 5.48 -9.21
C PRO A 90 -4.31 5.87 -10.67
N LYS A 91 -4.00 7.11 -11.04
CA LYS A 91 -4.20 7.58 -12.41
C LYS A 91 -3.10 7.16 -13.37
N ALA A 92 -2.00 6.65 -12.88
CA ALA A 92 -1.00 6.02 -13.74
C ALA A 92 -1.51 4.72 -14.32
N ALA A 93 -2.62 4.28 -13.83
CA ALA A 93 -3.28 3.09 -14.32
C ALA A 93 -4.04 3.36 -15.61
#